data_f280be922b784f31d580355e57396e99
#
_entry.id   f280be922b784f31d580355e57396e99
#
_cell.length_a   1.000
_cell.length_b   1.000
_cell.length_c   1.000
_cell.angle_alpha   90.00
_cell.angle_beta   90.00
_cell.angle_gamma   90.00
#
_symmetry.space_group_name_H-M   'P 1'
#
loop_
_entity.id
_entity.type
_entity.pdbx_description
1 polymer ?
#
loop_
_entity_poly.entity_id
_entity_poly.type
_entity_poly.pdbx_seq_one_letter_code
_entity_poly.pdbx_strand_id
1 'polypeptide(L)'
;MKKSFIHQQEEISFVKNTFTQYLKDKLEVVEVQGPILSKVGDGMQDNLSGIEHPVSVKVLQIPDETYEVVHSLAKWKRHTLARFGFGEGEGLFVHMKALRPDEDSLDATHSVYVDQWDWEKVIPNGQRNLAYLKETVEKIYKAIRLTELAVEARYDIESILPKQITFIHTEELVERYPDLTPKERENAIC
;
A
#
# COMPACT_ATOMS: atom_id res chain seq x y z
N MET A 1 -14.10 -26.47 -12.28
CA MET A 1 -13.43 -26.12 -11.02
C MET A 1 -11.92 -25.89 -11.19
N LYS A 2 -11.07 -26.91 -11.47
CA LYS A 2 -9.60 -26.75 -11.56
C LYS A 2 -9.14 -25.73 -12.61
N LYS A 3 -9.70 -25.77 -13.84
CA LYS A 3 -9.35 -24.79 -14.89
C LYS A 3 -9.73 -23.37 -14.52
N SER A 4 -10.90 -23.16 -13.89
CA SER A 4 -11.33 -21.84 -13.40
C SER A 4 -10.41 -21.30 -12.31
N PHE A 5 -9.98 -22.13 -11.37
CA PHE A 5 -9.02 -21.75 -10.33
C PHE A 5 -7.66 -21.33 -10.91
N ILE A 6 -7.11 -22.16 -11.84
CA ILE A 6 -5.82 -21.83 -12.47
C ILE A 6 -5.91 -20.51 -13.23
N HIS A 7 -6.97 -20.32 -14.00
CA HIS A 7 -7.18 -19.08 -14.75
C HIS A 7 -7.24 -17.86 -13.83
N GLN A 8 -7.99 -17.93 -12.73
CA GLN A 8 -8.04 -16.87 -11.74
C GLN A 8 -6.65 -16.55 -11.13
N GLN A 9 -5.82 -17.59 -10.85
CA GLN A 9 -4.47 -17.35 -10.34
C GLN A 9 -3.54 -16.69 -11.38
N GLU A 10 -3.73 -17.03 -12.66
CA GLU A 10 -3.01 -16.39 -13.77
C GLU A 10 -3.42 -14.92 -13.93
N GLU A 11 -4.71 -14.60 -13.79
CA GLU A 11 -5.23 -13.22 -13.81
C GLU A 11 -4.66 -12.40 -12.66
N ILE A 12 -4.71 -12.91 -11.42
CA ILE A 12 -4.12 -12.26 -10.24
C ILE A 12 -2.63 -12.01 -10.45
N SER A 13 -1.90 -13.02 -10.92
CA SER A 13 -0.46 -12.92 -11.16
C SER A 13 -0.15 -11.88 -12.24
N PHE A 14 -0.96 -11.85 -13.31
CA PHE A 14 -0.79 -10.87 -14.37
C PHE A 14 -0.97 -9.43 -13.86
N VAL A 15 -2.05 -9.16 -13.12
CA VAL A 15 -2.32 -7.83 -12.53
C VAL A 15 -1.18 -7.42 -11.59
N LYS A 16 -0.80 -8.33 -10.68
CA LYS A 16 0.28 -8.05 -9.70
C LYS A 16 1.61 -7.74 -10.38
N ASN A 17 2.02 -8.53 -11.34
CA ASN A 17 3.29 -8.34 -12.05
C ASN A 17 3.26 -7.08 -12.91
N THR A 18 2.18 -6.82 -13.61
CA THR A 18 2.02 -5.64 -14.48
C THR A 18 2.05 -4.35 -13.67
N PHE A 19 1.27 -4.28 -12.59
CA PHE A 19 1.28 -3.10 -11.71
C PHE A 19 2.65 -2.89 -11.06
N THR A 20 3.30 -3.97 -10.59
CA THR A 20 4.65 -3.90 -10.03
C THR A 20 5.64 -3.23 -11.00
N GLN A 21 5.64 -3.62 -12.27
CA GLN A 21 6.54 -3.01 -13.25
C GLN A 21 6.23 -1.53 -13.45
N TYR A 22 4.96 -1.17 -13.66
CA TYR A 22 4.59 0.23 -13.85
C TYR A 22 4.85 1.08 -12.60
N LEU A 23 4.62 0.55 -11.40
CA LEU A 23 4.90 1.27 -10.15
C LEU A 23 6.40 1.57 -10.02
N LYS A 24 7.26 0.56 -10.26
CA LYS A 24 8.72 0.72 -10.27
C LYS A 24 9.17 1.81 -11.24
N ASP A 25 8.66 1.76 -12.47
CA ASP A 25 9.02 2.70 -13.52
C ASP A 25 8.54 4.12 -13.21
N LYS A 26 7.33 4.29 -12.66
CA LYS A 26 6.75 5.62 -12.40
C LYS A 26 7.28 6.27 -11.15
N LEU A 27 7.57 5.50 -10.11
CA LEU A 27 8.12 6.01 -8.86
C LEU A 27 9.64 5.94 -8.78
N GLU A 28 10.30 5.23 -9.70
CA GLU A 28 11.77 5.02 -9.69
C GLU A 28 12.23 4.38 -8.38
N VAL A 29 11.51 3.32 -7.96
CA VAL A 29 11.76 2.59 -6.72
C VAL A 29 12.29 1.19 -7.00
N VAL A 30 13.13 0.67 -6.12
CA VAL A 30 13.65 -0.69 -6.20
C VAL A 30 12.84 -1.65 -5.35
N GLU A 31 12.64 -2.86 -5.85
CA GLU A 31 12.00 -3.93 -5.10
C GLU A 31 12.97 -4.55 -4.11
N VAL A 32 12.54 -4.68 -2.85
CA VAL A 32 13.31 -5.35 -1.81
C VAL A 32 12.45 -6.34 -1.04
N GLN A 33 13.09 -7.33 -0.41
CA GLN A 33 12.38 -8.27 0.45
C GLN A 33 12.26 -7.69 1.86
N GLY A 34 11.03 -7.57 2.36
CA GLY A 34 10.74 -7.11 3.72
C GLY A 34 10.54 -8.26 4.69
N PRO A 35 10.78 -8.05 5.99
CA PRO A 35 10.49 -9.04 7.01
C PRO A 35 8.98 -9.20 7.22
N ILE A 36 8.56 -10.38 7.65
CA ILE A 36 7.18 -10.62 8.12
C ILE A 36 7.05 -10.45 9.64
N LEU A 37 8.17 -10.49 10.34
CA LEU A 37 8.24 -10.38 11.80
C LEU A 37 9.10 -9.19 12.21
N SER A 38 8.69 -8.53 13.29
CA SER A 38 9.46 -7.53 14.01
C SER A 38 9.68 -8.01 15.44
N LYS A 39 10.85 -7.75 16.01
CA LYS A 39 11.11 -8.05 17.42
C LYS A 39 10.42 -7.00 18.29
N VAL A 40 9.74 -7.45 19.34
CA VAL A 40 9.12 -6.54 20.32
C VAL A 40 10.18 -5.62 20.93
N GLY A 41 9.95 -4.33 20.91
CA GLY A 41 10.83 -3.33 21.49
C GLY A 41 11.97 -2.84 20.59
N ASP A 42 12.13 -3.35 19.36
CA ASP A 42 13.14 -2.85 18.41
C ASP A 42 12.75 -1.54 17.70
N GLY A 43 11.51 -1.09 17.90
CA GLY A 43 10.97 0.16 17.32
C GLY A 43 10.54 0.05 15.85
N MET A 44 10.60 -1.15 15.24
CA MET A 44 10.24 -1.34 13.83
C MET A 44 8.76 -1.62 13.62
N GLN A 45 8.06 -2.17 14.62
CA GLN A 45 6.61 -2.37 14.55
C GLN A 45 5.88 -1.04 14.40
N ASP A 46 4.91 -1.00 13.53
CA ASP A 46 4.00 0.14 13.40
C ASP A 46 2.78 -0.07 14.29
N ASN A 47 2.51 0.88 15.16
CA ASN A 47 1.38 0.80 16.08
C ASN A 47 0.07 1.30 15.44
N LEU A 48 0.06 1.61 14.15
CA LEU A 48 -1.09 2.15 13.41
C LEU A 48 -1.76 3.32 14.17
N SER A 49 -2.98 3.13 14.67
CA SER A 49 -3.68 4.12 15.51
C SER A 49 -3.23 4.08 16.98
N GLY A 50 -2.54 3.03 17.40
CA GLY A 50 -2.00 2.84 18.75
C GLY A 50 -2.85 1.96 19.67
N ILE A 51 -3.95 1.43 19.18
CA ILE A 51 -4.85 0.55 19.93
C ILE A 51 -4.83 -0.90 19.42
N GLU A 52 -4.27 -1.13 18.24
CA GLU A 52 -4.22 -2.45 17.63
C GLU A 52 -3.22 -3.38 18.32
N HIS A 53 -3.59 -4.66 18.41
CA HIS A 53 -2.82 -5.72 19.04
C HIS A 53 -2.19 -6.61 17.96
N PRO A 54 -0.85 -6.61 17.83
CA PRO A 54 -0.19 -7.45 16.85
C PRO A 54 -0.24 -8.94 17.24
N VAL A 55 -0.21 -9.79 16.24
CA VAL A 55 -0.12 -11.23 16.45
C VAL A 55 1.27 -11.59 16.94
N SER A 56 1.38 -12.03 18.20
CA SER A 56 2.65 -12.41 18.84
C SER A 56 3.14 -13.78 18.38
N VAL A 57 4.45 -13.89 18.19
CA VAL A 57 5.14 -15.12 17.81
C VAL A 57 6.25 -15.43 18.80
N LYS A 58 6.23 -16.62 19.37
CA LYS A 58 7.32 -17.16 20.20
C LYS A 58 8.20 -18.09 19.38
N VAL A 59 9.51 -17.91 19.49
CA VAL A 59 10.49 -18.75 18.80
C VAL A 59 11.16 -19.66 19.79
N LEU A 60 11.06 -20.98 19.58
CA LEU A 60 11.53 -22.00 20.51
C LEU A 60 13.01 -21.87 20.87
N GLN A 61 13.85 -21.52 19.90
CA GLN A 61 15.31 -21.42 20.07
C GLN A 61 15.76 -20.11 20.76
N ILE A 62 14.86 -19.12 20.90
CA ILE A 62 15.11 -17.83 21.55
C ILE A 62 13.94 -17.48 22.47
N PRO A 63 13.74 -18.24 23.55
CA PRO A 63 12.53 -18.17 24.40
C PRO A 63 12.35 -16.81 25.11
N ASP A 64 13.44 -16.09 25.32
CA ASP A 64 13.43 -14.78 26.00
C ASP A 64 13.02 -13.62 25.08
N GLU A 65 12.85 -13.88 23.80
CA GLU A 65 12.44 -12.88 22.82
C GLU A 65 11.00 -13.12 22.36
N THR A 66 10.29 -12.03 22.09
CA THR A 66 8.97 -12.07 21.48
C THR A 66 9.03 -11.33 20.15
N TYR A 67 8.41 -11.90 19.15
CA TYR A 67 8.24 -11.32 17.83
C TYR A 67 6.76 -11.07 17.58
N GLU A 68 6.48 -10.19 16.64
CA GLU A 68 5.14 -9.84 16.20
C GLU A 68 5.07 -9.86 14.69
N VAL A 69 3.95 -10.34 14.15
CA VAL A 69 3.66 -10.15 12.73
C VAL A 69 3.49 -8.66 12.48
N VAL A 70 4.13 -8.15 11.44
CA VAL A 70 4.11 -6.71 11.15
C VAL A 70 2.70 -6.23 10.80
N HIS A 71 2.34 -5.04 11.26
CA HIS A 71 1.15 -4.29 10.82
C HIS A 71 1.45 -3.43 9.59
N SER A 72 2.68 -2.91 9.51
CA SER A 72 3.20 -2.07 8.42
C SER A 72 4.73 -2.17 8.41
N LEU A 73 5.32 -1.92 7.27
CA LEU A 73 6.78 -1.84 7.11
C LEU A 73 7.28 -0.39 6.91
N ALA A 74 6.46 0.62 7.21
CA ALA A 74 6.84 2.01 7.01
C ALA A 74 8.11 2.40 7.78
N LYS A 75 8.19 2.07 9.09
CA LYS A 75 9.38 2.34 9.91
C LYS A 75 10.59 1.55 9.42
N TRP A 76 10.41 0.27 9.12
CA TRP A 76 11.48 -0.59 8.61
C TRP A 76 12.06 -0.07 7.28
N LYS A 77 11.20 0.35 6.35
CA LYS A 77 11.63 0.93 5.07
C LYS A 77 12.41 2.22 5.25
N ARG A 78 11.92 3.15 6.11
CA ARG A 78 12.64 4.40 6.42
C ARG A 78 14.00 4.13 7.05
N HIS A 79 14.07 3.19 7.98
CA HIS A 79 15.34 2.74 8.56
C HIS A 79 16.26 2.14 7.50
N THR A 80 15.73 1.34 6.59
CA THR A 80 16.48 0.71 5.49
C THR A 80 17.02 1.77 4.53
N LEU A 81 16.21 2.73 4.11
CA LEU A 81 16.65 3.86 3.28
C LEU A 81 17.82 4.61 3.92
N ALA A 82 17.71 4.96 5.21
CA ALA A 82 18.76 5.63 5.94
C ALA A 82 20.02 4.76 6.10
N ARG A 83 19.86 3.50 6.49
CA ARG A 83 20.97 2.56 6.73
C ARG A 83 21.82 2.31 5.49
N PHE A 84 21.20 2.22 4.32
CA PHE A 84 21.87 1.92 3.06
C PHE A 84 22.17 3.16 2.22
N GLY A 85 21.94 4.37 2.75
CA GLY A 85 22.36 5.62 2.15
C GLY A 85 21.58 5.99 0.89
N PHE A 86 20.31 5.69 0.81
CA PHE A 86 19.45 6.15 -0.28
C PHE A 86 19.39 7.67 -0.31
N GLY A 87 19.65 8.24 -1.48
CA GLY A 87 19.66 9.68 -1.72
C GLY A 87 18.29 10.26 -2.05
N GLU A 88 18.24 11.59 -2.20
CA GLU A 88 17.03 12.30 -2.62
C GLU A 88 16.50 11.77 -3.96
N GLY A 89 15.19 11.50 -4.02
CA GLY A 89 14.53 10.94 -5.18
C GLY A 89 14.62 9.42 -5.30
N GLU A 90 15.45 8.75 -4.50
CA GLU A 90 15.54 7.29 -4.46
C GLU A 90 14.51 6.70 -3.49
N GLY A 91 14.11 5.45 -3.74
CA GLY A 91 13.12 4.78 -2.92
C GLY A 91 13.12 3.26 -3.11
N LEU A 92 12.39 2.61 -2.24
CA LEU A 92 12.18 1.16 -2.29
C LEU A 92 10.72 0.79 -2.07
N PHE A 93 10.34 -0.39 -2.52
CA PHE A 93 9.05 -0.97 -2.19
C PHE A 93 9.18 -2.46 -1.84
N VAL A 94 8.20 -2.95 -1.11
CA VAL A 94 8.07 -4.37 -0.73
C VAL A 94 6.67 -4.87 -1.09
N HIS A 95 6.56 -6.15 -1.43
CA HIS A 95 5.29 -6.86 -1.37
C HIS A 95 5.03 -7.23 0.09
N MET A 96 4.47 -6.29 0.85
CA MET A 96 4.22 -6.48 2.27
C MET A 96 3.08 -7.46 2.51
N LYS A 97 3.28 -8.37 3.45
CA LYS A 97 2.26 -9.21 4.05
C LYS A 97 2.13 -8.82 5.52
N ALA A 98 0.91 -8.59 5.98
CA ALA A 98 0.64 -8.20 7.36
C ALA A 98 -0.62 -8.88 7.89
N LEU A 99 -0.76 -8.91 9.21
CA LEU A 99 -1.99 -9.31 9.89
C LEU A 99 -2.48 -8.14 10.75
N ARG A 100 -3.75 -7.79 10.62
CA ARG A 100 -4.44 -6.76 11.40
C ARG A 100 -5.67 -7.38 12.06
N PRO A 101 -5.50 -8.07 13.21
CA PRO A 101 -6.59 -8.82 13.82
C PRO A 101 -7.72 -7.95 14.38
N ASP A 102 -7.43 -6.68 14.70
CA ASP A 102 -8.39 -5.74 15.29
C ASP A 102 -9.15 -4.93 14.22
N GLU A 103 -9.36 -5.51 13.03
CA GLU A 103 -10.21 -4.88 12.02
C GLU A 103 -11.66 -4.87 12.48
N ASP A 104 -12.25 -3.69 12.63
CA ASP A 104 -13.58 -3.49 13.19
C ASP A 104 -14.71 -4.12 12.36
N SER A 105 -14.50 -4.24 11.06
CA SER A 105 -15.50 -4.73 10.11
C SER A 105 -14.85 -5.57 9.03
N LEU A 106 -15.24 -6.83 8.93
CA LEU A 106 -14.79 -7.71 7.84
C LEU A 106 -15.86 -7.75 6.76
N ASP A 107 -15.50 -7.27 5.58
CA ASP A 107 -16.38 -7.20 4.41
C ASP A 107 -15.61 -7.47 3.10
N ALA A 108 -16.16 -7.11 1.96
CA ALA A 108 -15.51 -7.30 0.66
C ALA A 108 -14.23 -6.46 0.48
N THR A 109 -14.03 -5.41 1.29
CA THR A 109 -12.91 -4.46 1.20
C THR A 109 -11.99 -4.48 2.41
N HIS A 110 -12.38 -5.13 3.51
CA HIS A 110 -11.63 -5.19 4.76
C HIS A 110 -11.31 -6.63 5.14
N SER A 111 -10.05 -6.91 5.44
CA SER A 111 -9.54 -8.24 5.77
C SER A 111 -8.48 -8.18 6.86
N VAL A 112 -8.45 -9.19 7.72
CA VAL A 112 -7.36 -9.41 8.68
C VAL A 112 -6.02 -9.60 7.98
N TYR A 113 -6.01 -10.27 6.83
CA TYR A 113 -4.82 -10.45 6.01
C TYR A 113 -4.65 -9.29 5.03
N VAL A 114 -3.48 -8.68 5.06
CA VAL A 114 -3.11 -7.55 4.22
C VAL A 114 -2.00 -7.95 3.25
N ASP A 115 -2.17 -7.62 1.97
CA ASP A 115 -1.20 -7.79 0.89
C ASP A 115 -1.09 -6.46 0.15
N GLN A 116 0.03 -5.75 0.30
CA GLN A 116 0.21 -4.39 -0.21
C GLN A 116 1.48 -4.25 -1.04
N TRP A 117 1.42 -3.38 -2.09
CA TRP A 117 2.60 -2.70 -2.61
C TRP A 117 2.93 -1.55 -1.65
N ASP A 118 3.86 -1.78 -0.77
CA ASP A 118 4.21 -0.84 0.29
C ASP A 118 5.56 -0.18 0.00
N TRP A 119 5.59 1.11 -0.24
CA TRP A 119 6.76 1.84 -0.72
C TRP A 119 7.08 3.07 0.14
N GLU A 120 8.38 3.44 0.14
CA GLU A 120 8.91 4.67 0.73
C GLU A 120 9.92 5.29 -0.23
N LYS A 121 9.94 6.61 -0.31
CA LYS A 121 10.85 7.37 -1.16
C LYS A 121 11.43 8.56 -0.41
N VAL A 122 12.72 8.82 -0.59
CA VAL A 122 13.39 10.00 -0.01
C VAL A 122 12.95 11.23 -0.79
N ILE A 123 12.27 12.14 -0.11
CA ILE A 123 11.81 13.40 -0.71
C ILE A 123 12.97 14.40 -0.71
N PRO A 124 13.26 15.08 -1.84
CA PRO A 124 14.25 16.15 -1.87
C PRO A 124 13.93 17.25 -0.85
N ASN A 125 14.99 17.84 -0.29
CA ASN A 125 14.82 18.87 0.72
C ASN A 125 13.99 20.05 0.18
N GLY A 126 12.99 20.50 0.96
CA GLY A 126 12.06 21.56 0.56
C GLY A 126 10.90 21.10 -0.35
N GLN A 127 10.86 19.84 -0.80
CA GLN A 127 9.80 19.32 -1.66
C GLN A 127 8.61 18.72 -0.91
N ARG A 128 8.57 18.81 0.42
CA ARG A 128 7.39 18.42 1.19
C ARG A 128 6.27 19.45 1.02
N ASN A 129 5.63 19.47 -0.12
CA ASN A 129 4.59 20.41 -0.49
C ASN A 129 3.48 19.75 -1.31
N LEU A 130 2.37 20.46 -1.52
CA LEU A 130 1.20 19.96 -2.24
C LEU A 130 1.50 19.65 -3.71
N ALA A 131 2.38 20.39 -4.36
CA ALA A 131 2.72 20.16 -5.77
C ALA A 131 3.42 18.80 -5.93
N TYR A 132 4.42 18.51 -5.09
CA TYR A 132 5.12 17.23 -5.10
C TYR A 132 4.19 16.06 -4.75
N LEU A 133 3.28 16.26 -3.79
CA LEU A 133 2.26 15.26 -3.45
C LEU A 133 1.38 14.94 -4.67
N LYS A 134 0.84 15.96 -5.33
CA LYS A 134 -0.01 15.79 -6.53
C LYS A 134 0.73 15.07 -7.65
N GLU A 135 1.95 15.50 -7.95
CA GLU A 135 2.80 14.83 -8.96
C GLU A 135 3.03 13.35 -8.64
N THR A 136 3.31 13.03 -7.37
CA THR A 136 3.52 11.64 -6.93
C THR A 136 2.24 10.82 -7.07
N VAL A 137 1.09 11.36 -6.67
CA VAL A 137 -0.21 10.70 -6.81
C VAL A 137 -0.56 10.48 -8.29
N GLU A 138 -0.30 11.44 -9.16
CA GLU A 138 -0.51 11.29 -10.61
C GLU A 138 0.38 10.18 -11.22
N LYS A 139 1.64 10.06 -10.76
CA LYS A 139 2.53 8.96 -11.17
C LYS A 139 1.98 7.59 -10.77
N ILE A 140 1.47 7.47 -9.53
CA ILE A 140 0.83 6.23 -9.05
C ILE A 140 -0.43 5.94 -9.86
N TYR A 141 -1.30 6.94 -10.06
CA TYR A 141 -2.51 6.77 -10.85
C TYR A 141 -2.21 6.35 -12.28
N LYS A 142 -1.15 6.89 -12.88
CA LYS A 142 -0.70 6.47 -14.20
C LYS A 142 -0.28 5.00 -14.22
N ALA A 143 0.37 4.48 -13.17
CA ALA A 143 0.69 3.06 -13.06
C ALA A 143 -0.59 2.20 -12.98
N ILE A 144 -1.59 2.63 -12.20
CA ILE A 144 -2.90 1.97 -12.10
C ILE A 144 -3.59 1.95 -13.47
N ARG A 145 -3.67 3.09 -14.15
CA ARG A 145 -4.29 3.19 -15.48
C ARG A 145 -3.61 2.33 -16.54
N LEU A 146 -2.28 2.31 -16.55
CA LEU A 146 -1.53 1.45 -17.48
C LEU A 146 -1.77 -0.04 -17.19
N THR A 147 -1.95 -0.40 -15.93
CA THR A 147 -2.32 -1.76 -15.55
C THR A 147 -3.71 -2.12 -16.04
N GLU A 148 -4.68 -1.24 -15.86
CA GLU A 148 -6.05 -1.44 -16.35
C GLU A 148 -6.08 -1.61 -17.87
N LEU A 149 -5.38 -0.76 -18.63
CA LEU A 149 -5.27 -0.89 -20.08
C LEU A 149 -4.62 -2.21 -20.52
N ALA A 150 -3.65 -2.71 -19.76
CA ALA A 150 -3.04 -4.01 -20.02
C ALA A 150 -4.01 -5.18 -19.74
N VAL A 151 -4.85 -5.04 -18.71
CA VAL A 151 -5.93 -5.99 -18.38
C VAL A 151 -7.00 -5.98 -19.47
N GLU A 152 -7.46 -4.80 -19.89
CA GLU A 152 -8.40 -4.61 -21.00
C GLU A 152 -7.89 -5.31 -22.28
N ALA A 153 -6.66 -5.02 -22.67
CA ALA A 153 -6.06 -5.60 -23.87
C ALA A 153 -5.91 -7.13 -23.82
N ARG A 154 -5.73 -7.71 -22.62
CA ARG A 154 -5.51 -9.15 -22.46
C ARG A 154 -6.78 -9.95 -22.29
N TYR A 155 -7.78 -9.39 -21.62
CA TYR A 155 -8.98 -10.12 -21.18
C TYR A 155 -10.27 -9.59 -21.78
N ASP A 156 -10.20 -8.61 -22.67
CA ASP A 156 -11.37 -7.97 -23.31
C ASP A 156 -12.38 -7.43 -22.27
N ILE A 157 -11.85 -6.81 -21.22
CA ILE A 157 -12.62 -6.20 -20.12
C ILE A 157 -12.57 -4.67 -20.31
N GLU A 158 -13.73 -4.04 -20.35
CA GLU A 158 -13.83 -2.58 -20.52
C GLU A 158 -13.18 -1.82 -19.36
N SER A 159 -12.36 -0.80 -19.69
CA SER A 159 -11.78 0.12 -18.71
C SER A 159 -12.86 0.96 -18.04
N ILE A 160 -12.82 1.06 -16.71
CA ILE A 160 -13.79 1.79 -15.90
C ILE A 160 -13.21 3.03 -15.22
N LEU A 161 -11.89 3.10 -15.07
CA LEU A 161 -11.25 4.20 -14.36
C LEU A 161 -11.25 5.49 -15.21
N PRO A 162 -11.45 6.65 -14.62
CA PRO A 162 -11.40 7.92 -15.33
C PRO A 162 -9.99 8.17 -15.91
N LYS A 163 -9.92 8.95 -17.00
CA LYS A 163 -8.63 9.27 -17.63
C LYS A 163 -7.72 10.11 -16.75
N GLN A 164 -8.30 10.89 -15.85
CA GLN A 164 -7.60 11.77 -14.91
C GLN A 164 -8.24 11.67 -13.53
N ILE A 165 -7.43 11.83 -12.49
CA ILE A 165 -7.92 11.94 -11.12
C ILE A 165 -8.37 13.37 -10.82
N THR A 166 -9.32 13.49 -9.91
CA THR A 166 -9.77 14.77 -9.35
C THR A 166 -9.21 14.91 -7.95
N PHE A 167 -8.59 16.05 -7.67
CA PHE A 167 -8.19 16.41 -6.31
C PHE A 167 -9.27 17.30 -5.70
N ILE A 168 -9.74 16.92 -4.53
CA ILE A 168 -10.73 17.67 -3.77
C ILE A 168 -10.20 17.91 -2.35
N HIS A 169 -10.48 19.08 -1.79
CA HIS A 169 -10.15 19.37 -0.40
C HIS A 169 -11.26 18.85 0.52
N THR A 170 -10.89 18.32 1.69
CA THR A 170 -11.88 17.77 2.65
C THR A 170 -12.87 18.83 3.13
N GLU A 171 -12.47 20.10 3.23
CA GLU A 171 -13.36 21.20 3.56
C GLU A 171 -14.44 21.39 2.49
N GLU A 172 -14.11 21.25 1.21
CA GLU A 172 -15.08 21.30 0.11
C GLU A 172 -16.11 20.16 0.23
N LEU A 173 -15.70 18.99 0.71
CA LEU A 173 -16.64 17.89 0.97
C LEU A 173 -17.60 18.22 2.13
N VAL A 174 -17.10 18.91 3.17
CA VAL A 174 -17.96 19.39 4.25
C VAL A 174 -19.01 20.38 3.76
N GLU A 175 -18.59 21.30 2.89
CA GLU A 175 -19.52 22.30 2.29
C GLU A 175 -20.56 21.65 1.36
N ARG A 176 -20.15 20.65 0.56
CA ARG A 176 -21.06 19.95 -0.37
C ARG A 176 -22.04 19.03 0.35
N TYR A 177 -21.62 18.40 1.45
CA TYR A 177 -22.37 17.37 2.17
C TYR A 177 -22.30 17.60 3.68
N PRO A 178 -22.88 18.71 4.20
CA PRO A 178 -22.73 19.11 5.60
C PRO A 178 -23.28 18.08 6.59
N ASP A 179 -24.32 17.36 6.21
CA ASP A 179 -25.04 16.42 7.08
C ASP A 179 -24.46 14.99 7.07
N LEU A 180 -23.47 14.70 6.19
CA LEU A 180 -22.85 13.39 6.10
C LEU A 180 -21.62 13.28 7.00
N THR A 181 -21.36 12.06 7.50
CA THR A 181 -20.09 11.74 8.16
C THR A 181 -18.90 11.82 7.19
N PRO A 182 -17.64 11.93 7.67
CA PRO A 182 -16.49 11.96 6.78
C PRO A 182 -16.44 10.79 5.78
N LYS A 183 -16.73 9.56 6.21
CA LYS A 183 -16.74 8.37 5.35
C LYS A 183 -17.88 8.40 4.32
N GLU A 184 -19.06 8.86 4.71
CA GLU A 184 -20.18 9.03 3.78
C GLU A 184 -19.92 10.10 2.75
N ARG A 185 -19.21 11.19 3.10
CA ARG A 185 -18.80 12.24 2.15
C ARG A 185 -17.85 11.69 1.09
N GLU A 186 -16.86 10.89 1.50
CA GLU A 186 -15.93 10.23 0.57
C GLU A 186 -16.70 9.30 -0.38
N ASN A 187 -17.58 8.48 0.13
CA ASN A 187 -18.40 7.56 -0.68
C ASN A 187 -19.37 8.28 -1.63
N ALA A 188 -19.77 9.50 -1.34
CA ALA A 188 -20.69 10.27 -2.19
C ALA A 188 -20.04 10.84 -3.45
N ILE A 189 -18.70 10.82 -3.55
CA ILE A 189 -17.93 11.36 -4.68
C ILE A 189 -17.14 10.29 -5.45
N CYS A 190 -17.17 9.03 -5.01
CA CYS A 190 -16.47 7.90 -5.65
C CYS A 190 -17.33 7.17 -6.66
#